data_d36f061055e71ef6423cc9a2d73ef6fc
#
_entry.id   d36f061055e71ef6423cc9a2d73ef6fc
#
_cell.length_a   1.000
_cell.length_b   1.000
_cell.length_c   1.000
_cell.angle_alpha   90.00
_cell.angle_beta   90.00
_cell.angle_gamma   90.00
#
_symmetry.space_group_name_H-M   'P 1'
#
loop_
_entity.id
_entity.type
_entity.pdbx_description
1 polymer ?
#
loop_
_entity_poly.entity_id
_entity_poly.type
_entity_poly.pdbx_seq_one_letter_code
_entity_poly.pdbx_strand_id
1 'polypeptide(L)'
;YLRVDTVHQGDLEGAKGVYHINAVDTVTQWEIVGCTAKISESYLIPVLEAMLHQFPFKIQGFHADNGSEYTNHTVARLLNKLLAEFTKSRAYKSQDNALVEGKNGAIIRKHIGWGHIASQHAEAMHKFYAAHFNPYLNYHRPCGFVTVTTAVNGKRKPRYKPADYDTPYDKFKSLEQAVTFFKPGISLAQLDRFAMAMSDTQCAQKMLRAKVALLRRIKLESPFPPRFAP
;
A
#
# COMPACT_ATOMS: atom_id res chain seq x y z
N TYR A 1 -2.24 -7.43 -11.09
CA TYR A 1 -2.25 -6.03 -11.57
C TYR A 1 -2.31 -5.08 -10.39
N LEU A 2 -1.30 -4.20 -10.26
CA LEU A 2 -1.27 -3.21 -9.20
C LEU A 2 -2.02 -1.93 -9.59
N ARG A 3 -2.75 -1.37 -8.63
CA ARG A 3 -3.21 0.01 -8.63
C ARG A 3 -2.30 0.80 -7.71
N VAL A 4 -1.78 1.92 -8.20
CA VAL A 4 -0.81 2.73 -7.46
C VAL A 4 -1.28 4.18 -7.41
N ASP A 5 -1.15 4.76 -6.23
CA ASP A 5 -1.51 6.16 -5.99
C ASP A 5 -0.58 6.79 -4.94
N THR A 6 -0.53 8.11 -4.93
CA THR A 6 0.32 8.90 -4.02
C THR A 6 -0.53 9.75 -3.09
N VAL A 7 -0.22 9.71 -1.80
CA VAL A 7 -0.88 10.51 -0.77
C VAL A 7 0.11 11.51 -0.18
N HIS A 8 -0.09 12.78 -0.45
CA HIS A 8 0.72 13.86 0.12
C HIS A 8 0.33 14.16 1.56
N GLN A 9 1.32 14.28 2.46
CA GLN A 9 1.10 14.50 3.90
C GLN A 9 1.01 16.01 4.28
N GLY A 10 0.64 16.83 3.32
CA GLY A 10 0.38 18.26 3.51
C GLY A 10 1.64 19.13 3.48
N ASP A 11 1.39 20.44 3.51
CA ASP A 11 2.42 21.48 3.56
C ASP A 11 2.27 22.26 4.88
N LEU A 12 3.38 22.64 5.48
CA LEU A 12 3.41 23.46 6.68
C LEU A 12 4.43 24.60 6.48
N GLU A 13 3.95 25.85 6.49
CA GLU A 13 4.78 27.05 6.35
C GLU A 13 5.73 27.00 5.12
N GLY A 14 5.21 26.50 3.98
CA GLY A 14 5.98 26.34 2.75
C GLY A 14 6.86 25.08 2.68
N ALA A 15 7.02 24.35 3.78
CA ALA A 15 7.73 23.08 3.80
C ALA A 15 6.79 21.92 3.40
N LYS A 16 7.15 21.19 2.35
CA LYS A 16 6.38 20.03 1.90
C LYS A 16 6.56 18.84 2.85
N GLY A 17 5.45 18.16 3.14
CA GLY A 17 5.45 16.91 3.86
C GLY A 17 5.90 15.73 3.00
N VAL A 18 6.01 14.56 3.63
CA VAL A 18 6.31 13.29 2.94
C VAL A 18 5.19 12.89 1.97
N TYR A 19 5.54 12.05 1.03
CA TYR A 19 4.61 11.41 0.10
C TYR A 19 4.55 9.91 0.39
N HIS A 20 3.35 9.42 0.67
CA HIS A 20 3.10 7.98 0.80
C HIS A 20 2.71 7.44 -0.57
N ILE A 21 3.34 6.35 -0.96
CA ILE A 21 3.02 5.62 -2.18
C ILE A 21 2.27 4.37 -1.75
N ASN A 22 1.09 4.15 -2.32
CA ASN A 22 0.27 2.99 -2.03
C ASN A 22 0.11 2.13 -3.28
N ALA A 23 0.53 0.89 -3.22
CA ALA A 23 0.41 -0.09 -4.31
C ALA A 23 -0.45 -1.26 -3.84
N VAL A 24 -1.57 -1.49 -4.53
CA VAL A 24 -2.57 -2.51 -4.15
C VAL A 24 -2.82 -3.45 -5.31
N ASP A 25 -2.68 -4.76 -5.07
CA ASP A 25 -3.09 -5.77 -6.05
C ASP A 25 -4.62 -5.87 -6.16
N THR A 26 -5.12 -5.88 -7.38
CA THR A 26 -6.57 -5.81 -7.64
C THR A 26 -7.33 -7.09 -7.29
N VAL A 27 -6.64 -8.22 -7.21
CA VAL A 27 -7.26 -9.53 -6.95
C VAL A 27 -7.21 -9.88 -5.49
N THR A 28 -6.04 -9.82 -4.90
CA THR A 28 -5.78 -10.24 -3.52
C THR A 28 -5.89 -9.10 -2.51
N GLN A 29 -5.96 -7.87 -2.98
CA GLN A 29 -5.81 -6.66 -2.18
C GLN A 29 -4.48 -6.62 -1.40
N TRP A 30 -3.46 -7.38 -1.85
CA TRP A 30 -2.12 -7.27 -1.29
C TRP A 30 -1.64 -5.83 -1.43
N GLU A 31 -1.23 -5.25 -0.32
CA GLU A 31 -0.99 -3.81 -0.22
C GLU A 31 0.42 -3.52 0.30
N ILE A 32 1.18 -2.77 -0.47
CA ILE A 32 2.51 -2.30 -0.07
C ILE A 32 2.50 -0.79 -0.04
N VAL A 33 2.77 -0.25 1.13
CA VAL A 33 2.92 1.20 1.35
C VAL A 33 4.40 1.54 1.41
N GLY A 34 4.80 2.58 0.68
CA GLY A 34 6.12 3.19 0.72
C GLY A 34 6.05 4.66 1.14
N CYS A 35 7.21 5.26 1.34
CA CYS A 35 7.29 6.68 1.67
C CYS A 35 8.52 7.31 1.02
N THR A 36 8.34 8.49 0.41
CA THR A 36 9.42 9.27 -0.21
C THR A 36 9.39 10.72 0.23
N ALA A 37 10.52 11.37 0.22
CA ALA A 37 10.65 12.79 0.56
C ALA A 37 10.16 13.72 -0.56
N LYS A 38 10.25 13.28 -1.82
CA LYS A 38 9.90 14.07 -3.02
C LYS A 38 9.35 13.16 -4.10
N ILE A 39 8.52 13.73 -4.98
CA ILE A 39 8.00 13.05 -6.17
C ILE A 39 8.89 13.36 -7.38
N SER A 40 10.18 13.17 -7.25
CA SER A 40 11.09 13.24 -8.39
C SER A 40 11.66 11.85 -8.67
N GLU A 41 12.07 11.61 -9.88
CA GLU A 41 12.58 10.32 -10.35
C GLU A 41 13.64 9.73 -9.42
N SER A 42 14.63 10.54 -9.01
CA SER A 42 15.73 10.12 -8.13
C SER A 42 15.28 9.66 -6.73
N TYR A 43 14.17 10.18 -6.24
CA TYR A 43 13.59 9.80 -4.95
C TYR A 43 12.56 8.69 -5.07
N LEU A 44 11.77 8.69 -6.14
CA LEU A 44 10.66 7.77 -6.33
C LEU A 44 11.14 6.37 -6.74
N ILE A 45 12.09 6.26 -7.67
CA ILE A 45 12.53 4.99 -8.22
C ILE A 45 13.07 4.01 -7.17
N PRO A 46 13.99 4.39 -6.26
CA PRO A 46 14.47 3.48 -5.23
C PRO A 46 13.35 2.98 -4.31
N VAL A 47 12.39 3.85 -4.00
CA VAL A 47 11.23 3.49 -3.16
C VAL A 47 10.32 2.53 -3.89
N LEU A 48 9.97 2.79 -5.16
CA LEU A 48 9.16 1.88 -5.97
C LEU A 48 9.84 0.51 -6.11
N GLU A 49 11.13 0.47 -6.39
CA GLU A 49 11.88 -0.78 -6.50
C GLU A 49 11.81 -1.58 -5.20
N ALA A 50 12.07 -0.94 -4.06
CA ALA A 50 11.97 -1.57 -2.74
C ALA A 50 10.55 -2.04 -2.42
N MET A 51 9.51 -1.31 -2.84
CA MET A 51 8.11 -1.70 -2.69
C MET A 51 7.78 -2.92 -3.55
N LEU A 52 8.15 -2.90 -4.82
CA LEU A 52 7.86 -3.98 -5.76
C LEU A 52 8.56 -5.29 -5.37
N HIS A 53 9.72 -5.20 -4.71
CA HIS A 53 10.40 -6.39 -4.16
C HIS A 53 9.62 -7.05 -3.02
N GLN A 54 8.79 -6.34 -2.27
CA GLN A 54 8.00 -6.90 -1.17
C GLN A 54 6.80 -7.75 -1.62
N PHE A 55 6.38 -7.67 -2.88
CA PHE A 55 5.35 -8.58 -3.40
C PHE A 55 5.96 -9.98 -3.59
N PRO A 56 5.35 -11.05 -3.04
CA PRO A 56 5.89 -12.41 -3.19
C PRO A 56 5.63 -13.00 -4.57
N PHE A 57 4.81 -12.36 -5.39
CA PHE A 57 4.40 -12.82 -6.71
C PHE A 57 4.86 -11.88 -7.82
N LYS A 58 4.86 -12.40 -9.05
CA LYS A 58 5.16 -11.64 -10.26
C LYS A 58 4.07 -10.60 -10.53
N ILE A 59 4.47 -9.38 -10.78
CA ILE A 59 3.57 -8.28 -11.09
C ILE A 59 3.38 -8.26 -12.61
N GLN A 60 2.17 -8.51 -13.07
CA GLN A 60 1.84 -8.54 -14.50
C GLN A 60 1.53 -7.17 -15.06
N GLY A 61 0.99 -6.26 -14.25
CA GLY A 61 0.66 -4.93 -14.69
C GLY A 61 0.71 -3.91 -13.56
N PHE A 62 1.04 -2.69 -13.93
CA PHE A 62 1.14 -1.54 -13.04
C PHE A 62 0.26 -0.42 -13.60
N HIS A 63 -0.76 -0.03 -12.85
CA HIS A 63 -1.69 1.01 -13.22
C HIS A 63 -1.59 2.16 -12.23
N ALA A 64 -1.20 3.32 -12.71
CA ALA A 64 -1.11 4.54 -11.91
C ALA A 64 -2.09 5.58 -12.42
N ASP A 65 -2.37 6.58 -11.59
CA ASP A 65 -3.03 7.80 -12.02
C ASP A 65 -2.17 8.55 -13.04
N ASN A 66 -2.76 9.54 -13.73
CA ASN A 66 -2.08 10.39 -14.72
C ASN A 66 -1.03 11.34 -14.12
N GLY A 67 -0.63 11.11 -12.87
CA GLY A 67 0.45 11.87 -12.23
C GLY A 67 1.74 11.79 -13.04
N SER A 68 2.38 12.94 -13.28
CA SER A 68 3.63 13.03 -14.03
C SER A 68 4.77 12.21 -13.44
N GLU A 69 4.71 11.94 -12.14
CA GLU A 69 5.69 11.15 -11.38
C GLU A 69 5.78 9.69 -11.85
N TYR A 70 4.68 9.12 -12.32
CA TYR A 70 4.63 7.72 -12.80
C TYR A 70 4.78 7.62 -14.32
N THR A 71 4.72 8.74 -15.04
CA THR A 71 4.68 8.72 -16.51
C THR A 71 6.03 8.96 -17.18
N ASN A 72 7.12 8.89 -16.43
CA ASN A 72 8.46 9.10 -16.96
C ASN A 72 9.11 7.81 -17.51
N HIS A 73 10.14 7.99 -18.35
CA HIS A 73 10.87 6.90 -18.98
C HIS A 73 11.57 5.95 -17.99
N THR A 74 11.93 6.42 -16.79
CA THR A 74 12.65 5.63 -15.81
C THR A 74 11.71 4.70 -15.07
N VAL A 75 10.49 5.14 -14.73
CA VAL A 75 9.44 4.25 -14.21
C VAL A 75 9.10 3.18 -15.25
N ALA A 76 8.91 3.58 -16.52
CA ALA A 76 8.64 2.64 -17.59
C ALA A 76 9.77 1.61 -17.73
N ARG A 77 11.03 2.04 -17.64
CA ARG A 77 12.21 1.16 -17.69
C ARG A 77 12.29 0.19 -16.51
N LEU A 78 11.98 0.66 -15.30
CA LEU A 78 11.88 -0.19 -14.11
C LEU A 78 10.81 -1.27 -14.30
N LEU A 79 9.63 -0.91 -14.77
CA LEU A 79 8.52 -1.84 -14.99
C LEU A 79 8.84 -2.83 -16.12
N ASN A 80 9.47 -2.38 -17.20
CA ASN A 80 9.94 -3.27 -18.28
C ASN A 80 10.97 -4.27 -17.77
N LYS A 81 11.91 -3.86 -16.90
CA LYS A 81 12.86 -4.77 -16.25
C LYS A 81 12.16 -5.85 -15.42
N LEU A 82 11.01 -5.52 -14.84
CA LEU A 82 10.20 -6.45 -14.07
C LEU A 82 9.18 -7.22 -14.91
N LEU A 83 9.19 -7.03 -16.23
CA LEU A 83 8.23 -7.59 -17.19
C LEU A 83 6.76 -7.25 -16.84
N ALA A 84 6.54 -6.08 -16.25
CA ALA A 84 5.23 -5.60 -15.87
C ALA A 84 4.66 -4.67 -16.93
N GLU A 85 3.42 -4.90 -17.32
CA GLU A 85 2.70 -4.01 -18.23
C GLU A 85 2.36 -2.68 -17.53
N PHE A 86 2.70 -1.57 -18.16
CA PHE A 86 2.38 -0.24 -17.65
C PHE A 86 1.11 0.31 -18.30
N THR A 87 0.13 0.68 -17.48
CA THR A 87 -1.12 1.31 -17.90
C THR A 87 -1.41 2.54 -17.06
N LYS A 88 -2.28 3.42 -17.55
CA LYS A 88 -2.69 4.66 -16.87
C LYS A 88 -4.22 4.71 -16.75
N SER A 89 -4.69 5.46 -15.75
CA SER A 89 -6.12 5.79 -15.63
C SER A 89 -6.60 6.57 -16.86
N ARG A 90 -7.82 6.25 -17.28
CA ARG A 90 -8.48 6.99 -18.36
C ARG A 90 -8.87 8.37 -17.86
N ALA A 91 -8.74 9.38 -18.71
CA ALA A 91 -9.18 10.73 -18.39
C ALA A 91 -10.65 10.73 -17.96
N TYR A 92 -10.98 11.43 -16.89
CA TYR A 92 -12.35 11.56 -16.33
C TYR A 92 -13.04 10.26 -15.91
N LYS A 93 -12.29 9.18 -15.63
CA LYS A 93 -12.82 7.91 -15.12
C LYS A 93 -12.32 7.66 -13.70
N SER A 94 -12.93 8.31 -12.73
CA SER A 94 -12.58 8.20 -11.29
C SER A 94 -12.64 6.77 -10.72
N GLN A 95 -13.44 5.88 -11.32
CA GLN A 95 -13.54 4.49 -10.86
C GLN A 95 -12.30 3.63 -11.19
N ASP A 96 -11.42 4.07 -12.08
CA ASP A 96 -10.24 3.30 -12.47
C ASP A 96 -9.27 3.10 -11.28
N ASN A 97 -9.23 4.03 -10.30
CA ASN A 97 -8.39 3.94 -9.11
C ASN A 97 -9.16 3.79 -7.78
N ALA A 98 -10.50 3.58 -7.83
CA ALA A 98 -11.34 3.54 -6.63
C ALA A 98 -10.86 2.58 -5.52
N LEU A 99 -10.23 1.45 -5.89
CA LEU A 99 -9.67 0.50 -4.92
C LEU A 99 -8.55 1.15 -4.09
N VAL A 100 -7.53 1.71 -4.74
CA VAL A 100 -6.38 2.29 -4.04
C VAL A 100 -6.76 3.59 -3.33
N GLU A 101 -7.63 4.40 -3.88
CA GLU A 101 -8.16 5.60 -3.21
C GLU A 101 -8.91 5.23 -1.91
N GLY A 102 -9.76 4.20 -1.94
CA GLY A 102 -10.43 3.68 -0.76
C GLY A 102 -9.43 3.17 0.30
N LYS A 103 -8.36 2.51 -0.14
CA LYS A 103 -7.26 2.09 0.74
C LYS A 103 -6.48 3.27 1.32
N ASN A 104 -6.25 4.34 0.56
CA ASN A 104 -5.60 5.56 1.08
C ASN A 104 -6.33 6.11 2.31
N GLY A 105 -7.66 6.16 2.26
CA GLY A 105 -8.48 6.57 3.41
C GLY A 105 -8.44 5.55 4.55
N ALA A 106 -8.74 4.29 4.25
CA ALA A 106 -8.89 3.23 5.24
C ALA A 106 -7.57 2.78 5.88
N ILE A 107 -6.43 2.98 5.22
CA ILE A 107 -5.12 2.52 5.64
C ILE A 107 -4.23 3.71 6.00
N ILE A 108 -3.83 4.53 5.04
CA ILE A 108 -2.85 5.60 5.29
C ILE A 108 -3.44 6.65 6.23
N ARG A 109 -4.57 7.25 5.86
CA ARG A 109 -5.16 8.32 6.66
C ARG A 109 -5.64 7.84 8.04
N LYS A 110 -6.20 6.65 8.12
CA LYS A 110 -6.63 6.07 9.41
C LYS A 110 -5.48 5.78 10.36
N HIS A 111 -4.32 5.33 9.85
CA HIS A 111 -3.20 4.95 10.70
C HIS A 111 -2.20 6.08 10.94
N ILE A 112 -1.95 6.94 9.97
CA ILE A 112 -0.94 8.00 10.01
C ILE A 112 -1.58 9.37 10.32
N GLY A 113 -2.82 9.56 9.90
CA GLY A 113 -3.54 10.81 10.09
C GLY A 113 -3.34 11.82 8.96
N TRP A 114 -3.70 13.07 9.24
CA TRP A 114 -3.68 14.18 8.28
C TRP A 114 -2.60 15.23 8.61
N GLY A 115 -1.98 15.12 9.79
CA GLY A 115 -0.97 16.06 10.25
C GLY A 115 0.26 16.04 9.34
N HIS A 116 0.90 17.21 9.17
CA HIS A 116 2.15 17.34 8.44
C HIS A 116 3.26 16.46 9.05
N ILE A 117 3.97 15.76 8.19
CA ILE A 117 5.21 15.02 8.53
C ILE A 117 6.28 15.51 7.58
N ALA A 118 7.31 16.15 8.12
CA ALA A 118 8.38 16.75 7.33
C ALA A 118 9.11 15.72 6.46
N SER A 119 9.53 16.14 5.27
CA SER A 119 10.15 15.27 4.25
C SER A 119 11.41 14.53 4.73
N GLN A 120 12.14 15.08 5.72
CA GLN A 120 13.32 14.44 6.35
C GLN A 120 13.00 13.10 7.01
N HIS A 121 11.73 12.84 7.37
CA HIS A 121 11.30 11.61 8.03
C HIS A 121 10.89 10.51 7.04
N ALA A 122 10.98 10.75 5.74
CA ALA A 122 10.52 9.82 4.71
C ALA A 122 11.18 8.44 4.81
N GLU A 123 12.49 8.39 5.04
CA GLU A 123 13.22 7.13 5.17
C GLU A 123 12.79 6.33 6.41
N ALA A 124 12.60 7.01 7.55
CA ALA A 124 12.13 6.37 8.77
C ALA A 124 10.69 5.82 8.62
N MET A 125 9.82 6.58 7.94
CA MET A 125 8.48 6.13 7.57
C MET A 125 8.52 4.93 6.64
N HIS A 126 9.37 4.96 5.60
CA HIS A 126 9.52 3.85 4.66
C HIS A 126 10.00 2.56 5.35
N LYS A 127 11.00 2.67 6.23
CA LYS A 127 11.48 1.54 7.04
C LYS A 127 10.39 0.97 7.96
N PHE A 128 9.59 1.82 8.58
CA PHE A 128 8.46 1.37 9.40
C PHE A 128 7.43 0.62 8.55
N TYR A 129 7.10 1.12 7.37
CA TYR A 129 6.17 0.44 6.47
C TYR A 129 6.68 -0.94 6.09
N ALA A 130 7.92 -1.03 5.62
CA ALA A 130 8.48 -2.31 5.18
C ALA A 130 8.59 -3.34 6.32
N ALA A 131 9.02 -2.91 7.52
CA ALA A 131 9.31 -3.83 8.61
C ALA A 131 8.09 -4.22 9.47
N HIS A 132 7.05 -3.37 9.53
CA HIS A 132 5.94 -3.57 10.47
C HIS A 132 4.56 -3.42 9.83
N PHE A 133 4.35 -2.40 9.02
CA PHE A 133 3.03 -2.06 8.54
C PHE A 133 2.58 -2.97 7.40
N ASN A 134 3.42 -3.13 6.36
CA ASN A 134 3.11 -4.01 5.23
C ASN A 134 2.93 -5.47 5.63
N PRO A 135 3.79 -6.06 6.50
CA PRO A 135 3.53 -7.39 7.05
C PRO A 135 2.18 -7.50 7.77
N TYR A 136 1.86 -6.52 8.62
CA TYR A 136 0.56 -6.50 9.30
C TYR A 136 -0.62 -6.44 8.32
N LEU A 137 -0.56 -5.56 7.31
CA LEU A 137 -1.62 -5.40 6.31
C LEU A 137 -1.89 -6.68 5.53
N ASN A 138 -0.83 -7.42 5.16
CA ASN A 138 -0.94 -8.52 4.22
C ASN A 138 -1.17 -9.88 4.87
N TYR A 139 -0.67 -10.10 6.07
CA TYR A 139 -0.74 -11.41 6.73
C TYR A 139 -1.69 -11.46 7.92
N HIS A 140 -2.06 -10.30 8.52
CA HIS A 140 -2.75 -10.29 9.81
C HIS A 140 -3.97 -9.34 9.87
N ARG A 141 -4.20 -8.56 8.82
CA ARG A 141 -5.33 -7.64 8.76
C ARG A 141 -6.33 -8.08 7.70
N PRO A 142 -7.51 -8.59 8.10
CA PRO A 142 -8.55 -8.92 7.14
C PRO A 142 -9.03 -7.69 6.37
N CYS A 143 -9.35 -7.89 5.11
CA CYS A 143 -10.04 -6.95 4.25
C CYS A 143 -11.24 -7.61 3.58
N GLY A 144 -12.26 -6.80 3.24
CA GLY A 144 -13.50 -7.30 2.65
C GLY A 144 -13.33 -7.56 1.16
N PHE A 145 -13.71 -8.74 0.71
CA PHE A 145 -13.85 -9.11 -0.69
C PHE A 145 -15.32 -9.11 -1.05
N VAL A 146 -15.71 -8.14 -1.86
CA VAL A 146 -17.13 -7.91 -2.17
C VAL A 146 -17.74 -9.07 -2.96
N THR A 147 -18.84 -9.63 -2.46
CA THR A 147 -19.71 -10.50 -3.24
C THR A 147 -20.78 -9.65 -3.94
N VAL A 148 -20.80 -9.66 -5.27
CA VAL A 148 -21.80 -8.94 -6.05
C VAL A 148 -23.00 -9.84 -6.27
N THR A 149 -24.14 -9.49 -5.65
CA THR A 149 -25.42 -10.16 -5.92
C THR A 149 -26.22 -9.37 -6.95
N THR A 150 -26.75 -10.06 -7.95
CA THR A 150 -27.66 -9.45 -8.94
C THR A 150 -29.10 -9.65 -8.46
N ALA A 151 -29.82 -8.56 -8.23
CA ALA A 151 -31.25 -8.62 -7.88
C ALA A 151 -32.09 -9.02 -9.11
N VAL A 152 -33.32 -9.47 -8.89
CA VAL A 152 -34.26 -9.90 -9.95
C VAL A 152 -34.46 -8.83 -11.03
N ASN A 153 -34.32 -7.55 -10.66
CA ASN A 153 -34.42 -6.40 -11.57
C ASN A 153 -33.09 -6.06 -12.28
N GLY A 154 -32.09 -6.95 -12.26
CA GLY A 154 -30.79 -6.77 -12.90
C GLY A 154 -29.82 -5.81 -12.16
N LYS A 155 -30.25 -5.17 -11.07
CA LYS A 155 -29.36 -4.28 -10.30
C LYS A 155 -28.32 -5.07 -9.50
N ARG A 156 -27.07 -4.74 -9.70
CA ARG A 156 -25.95 -5.29 -8.92
C ARG A 156 -25.85 -4.58 -7.58
N LYS A 157 -25.85 -5.36 -6.48
CA LYS A 157 -25.65 -4.85 -5.12
C LYS A 157 -24.42 -5.50 -4.50
N PRO A 158 -23.43 -4.71 -4.06
CA PRO A 158 -22.31 -5.24 -3.28
C PRO A 158 -22.80 -5.69 -1.90
N ARG A 159 -22.36 -6.85 -1.46
CA ARG A 159 -22.57 -7.35 -0.10
C ARG A 159 -21.23 -7.78 0.50
N TYR A 160 -21.11 -7.59 1.80
CA TYR A 160 -20.00 -8.07 2.62
C TYR A 160 -20.57 -8.95 3.72
N LYS A 161 -20.37 -10.26 3.59
CA LYS A 161 -20.72 -11.22 4.65
C LYS A 161 -19.49 -11.42 5.54
N PRO A 162 -19.63 -11.93 6.76
CA PRO A 162 -18.47 -12.27 7.61
C PRO A 162 -17.46 -13.20 6.89
N ALA A 163 -17.94 -14.14 6.08
CA ALA A 163 -17.11 -15.05 5.29
C ALA A 163 -16.42 -14.39 4.08
N ASP A 164 -16.75 -13.12 3.76
CA ASP A 164 -16.11 -12.37 2.68
C ASP A 164 -14.87 -11.59 3.17
N TYR A 165 -14.43 -11.83 4.42
CA TYR A 165 -13.26 -11.17 5.00
C TYR A 165 -12.11 -12.15 5.16
N ASP A 166 -11.02 -11.89 4.43
CA ASP A 166 -9.78 -12.64 4.47
C ASP A 166 -8.58 -11.71 4.58
N THR A 167 -7.43 -12.19 5.00
CA THR A 167 -6.18 -11.47 4.78
C THR A 167 -5.82 -11.50 3.29
N PRO A 168 -5.07 -10.50 2.76
CA PRO A 168 -4.53 -10.58 1.41
C PRO A 168 -3.75 -11.85 1.14
N TYR A 169 -3.04 -12.37 2.15
CA TYR A 169 -2.32 -13.64 2.07
C TYR A 169 -3.25 -14.85 1.90
N ASP A 170 -4.28 -14.98 2.73
CA ASP A 170 -5.24 -16.10 2.64
C ASP A 170 -5.99 -16.03 1.31
N LYS A 171 -6.35 -14.83 0.87
CA LYS A 171 -6.94 -14.62 -0.45
C LYS A 171 -6.00 -15.05 -1.58
N PHE A 172 -4.72 -14.70 -1.52
CA PHE A 172 -3.73 -15.18 -2.49
C PHE A 172 -3.61 -16.69 -2.47
N LYS A 173 -3.52 -17.29 -1.29
CA LYS A 173 -3.42 -18.75 -1.08
C LYS A 173 -4.62 -19.51 -1.63
N SER A 174 -5.82 -18.90 -1.63
CA SER A 174 -7.05 -19.49 -2.14
C SER A 174 -7.14 -19.55 -3.66
N LEU A 175 -6.23 -18.91 -4.40
CA LEU A 175 -6.22 -18.93 -5.87
C LEU A 175 -5.72 -20.29 -6.37
N GLU A 176 -6.45 -20.90 -7.30
CA GLU A 176 -6.12 -22.23 -7.86
C GLU A 176 -4.69 -22.33 -8.42
N GLN A 177 -4.17 -21.24 -8.96
CA GLN A 177 -2.85 -21.18 -9.57
C GLN A 177 -1.85 -20.31 -8.80
N ALA A 178 -2.07 -20.10 -7.48
CA ALA A 178 -1.23 -19.22 -6.68
C ALA A 178 0.28 -19.48 -6.84
N VAL A 179 0.68 -20.74 -6.85
CA VAL A 179 2.10 -21.16 -6.97
C VAL A 179 2.75 -20.75 -8.28
N THR A 180 2.01 -20.60 -9.37
CA THR A 180 2.55 -20.23 -10.68
C THR A 180 2.95 -18.75 -10.74
N PHE A 181 2.38 -17.94 -9.85
CA PHE A 181 2.66 -16.51 -9.77
C PHE A 181 3.84 -16.16 -8.88
N PHE A 182 4.38 -17.08 -8.09
CA PHE A 182 5.51 -16.78 -7.22
C PHE A 182 6.73 -16.27 -7.99
N LYS A 183 7.43 -15.35 -7.36
CA LYS A 183 8.78 -14.98 -7.78
C LYS A 183 9.74 -16.15 -7.55
N PRO A 184 10.85 -16.24 -8.33
CA PRO A 184 11.87 -17.23 -8.07
C PRO A 184 12.36 -17.20 -6.62
N GLY A 185 12.50 -18.37 -6.01
CA GLY A 185 12.95 -18.51 -4.62
C GLY A 185 11.88 -18.28 -3.55
N ILE A 186 10.65 -17.93 -3.92
CA ILE A 186 9.52 -17.82 -2.99
C ILE A 186 8.68 -19.09 -3.03
N SER A 187 8.27 -19.57 -1.86
CA SER A 187 7.38 -20.74 -1.73
C SER A 187 6.24 -20.47 -0.75
N LEU A 188 5.14 -21.19 -0.92
CA LEU A 188 4.00 -21.12 -0.01
C LEU A 188 4.41 -21.46 1.43
N ALA A 189 5.25 -22.49 1.61
CA ALA A 189 5.74 -22.89 2.92
C ALA A 189 6.58 -21.82 3.64
N GLN A 190 7.29 -20.97 2.90
CA GLN A 190 7.99 -19.81 3.48
C GLN A 190 7.00 -18.75 3.94
N LEU A 191 5.97 -18.47 3.14
CA LEU A 191 4.96 -17.47 3.49
C LEU A 191 4.07 -17.96 4.64
N ASP A 192 3.71 -19.26 4.68
CA ASP A 192 2.99 -19.86 5.81
C ASP A 192 3.78 -19.71 7.12
N ARG A 193 5.08 -20.04 7.11
CA ARG A 193 5.94 -19.84 8.28
C ARG A 193 5.99 -18.39 8.73
N PHE A 194 6.01 -17.46 7.81
CA PHE A 194 6.00 -16.03 8.12
C PHE A 194 4.65 -15.62 8.73
N ALA A 195 3.53 -16.03 8.14
CA ALA A 195 2.19 -15.72 8.63
C ALA A 195 1.94 -16.32 10.02
N MET A 196 2.42 -17.55 10.25
CA MET A 196 2.24 -18.26 11.52
C MET A 196 3.25 -17.88 12.62
N ALA A 197 4.26 -17.05 12.30
CA ALA A 197 5.31 -16.68 13.27
C ALA A 197 4.77 -15.91 14.49
N MET A 198 3.61 -15.29 14.37
CA MET A 198 2.90 -14.62 15.45
C MET A 198 1.39 -14.59 15.18
N SER A 199 0.59 -14.42 16.23
CA SER A 199 -0.85 -14.20 16.07
C SER A 199 -1.16 -12.81 15.53
N ASP A 200 -2.38 -12.62 14.99
CA ASP A 200 -2.86 -11.33 14.49
C ASP A 200 -2.77 -10.24 15.55
N THR A 201 -3.17 -10.56 16.78
CA THR A 201 -3.07 -9.65 17.92
C THR A 201 -1.64 -9.27 18.24
N GLN A 202 -0.71 -10.22 18.25
CA GLN A 202 0.71 -9.96 18.49
C GLN A 202 1.32 -9.08 17.40
N CYS A 203 0.99 -9.37 16.13
CA CYS A 203 1.45 -8.56 15.00
C CYS A 203 0.90 -7.14 15.07
N ALA A 204 -0.41 -6.99 15.32
CA ALA A 204 -1.06 -5.69 15.48
C ALA A 204 -0.43 -4.87 16.63
N GLN A 205 -0.16 -5.48 17.78
CA GLN A 205 0.50 -4.83 18.91
C GLN A 205 1.93 -4.40 18.58
N LYS A 206 2.70 -5.28 17.91
CA LYS A 206 4.07 -4.98 17.48
C LYS A 206 4.08 -3.80 16.50
N MET A 207 3.22 -3.82 15.50
CA MET A 207 3.05 -2.73 14.54
C MET A 207 2.66 -1.43 15.25
N LEU A 208 1.68 -1.48 16.16
CA LEU A 208 1.23 -0.30 16.90
C LEU A 208 2.33 0.31 17.78
N ARG A 209 3.10 -0.52 18.49
CA ARG A 209 4.26 -0.05 19.29
C ARG A 209 5.29 0.64 18.42
N ALA A 210 5.65 0.04 17.27
CA ALA A 210 6.59 0.62 16.33
C ALA A 210 6.08 1.95 15.75
N LYS A 211 4.79 2.03 15.40
CA LYS A 211 4.13 3.26 14.93
C LYS A 211 4.20 4.37 15.99
N VAL A 212 3.80 4.07 17.22
CA VAL A 212 3.79 5.05 18.30
C VAL A 212 5.20 5.57 18.58
N ALA A 213 6.20 4.69 18.61
CA ALA A 213 7.60 5.07 18.78
C ALA A 213 8.10 5.99 17.66
N LEU A 214 7.79 5.65 16.41
CA LEU A 214 8.14 6.46 15.25
C LEU A 214 7.49 7.85 15.29
N LEU A 215 6.16 7.91 15.47
CA LEU A 215 5.44 9.18 15.47
C LEU A 215 5.85 10.07 16.66
N ARG A 216 6.16 9.47 17.82
CA ARG A 216 6.72 10.20 18.96
C ARG A 216 8.07 10.82 18.63
N ARG A 217 8.96 10.08 17.99
CA ARG A 217 10.27 10.60 17.54
C ARG A 217 10.10 11.74 16.55
N ILE A 218 9.26 11.56 15.51
CA ILE A 218 8.95 12.59 14.51
C ILE A 218 8.45 13.87 15.18
N LYS A 219 7.55 13.74 16.17
CA LYS A 219 7.02 14.89 16.92
C LYS A 219 8.10 15.62 17.72
N LEU A 220 9.03 14.89 18.33
CA LEU A 220 10.15 15.47 19.11
C LEU A 220 11.17 16.16 18.21
N GLU A 221 11.38 15.67 17.00
CA GLU A 221 12.32 16.23 16.02
C GLU A 221 11.67 17.34 15.15
N SER A 222 10.38 17.61 15.32
CA SER A 222 9.67 18.65 14.58
C SER A 222 10.03 20.02 15.14
N PRO A 223 10.48 20.98 14.32
CA PRO A 223 10.76 22.35 14.76
C PRO A 223 9.49 23.11 15.17
N PHE A 224 8.32 22.59 14.79
CA PHE A 224 7.03 23.22 15.09
C PHE A 224 6.32 22.42 16.19
N PRO A 225 6.04 23.04 17.37
CA PRO A 225 5.21 22.38 18.37
C PRO A 225 3.81 22.11 17.80
N PRO A 226 3.16 21.02 18.22
CA PRO A 226 1.80 20.76 17.79
C PRO A 226 0.91 21.93 18.19
N ARG A 227 0.29 22.59 17.22
CA ARG A 227 -0.81 23.49 17.53
C ARG A 227 -1.94 22.61 18.05
N PHE A 228 -2.21 22.71 19.34
CA PHE A 228 -3.45 22.17 19.88
C PHE A 228 -4.59 22.91 19.19
N ALA A 229 -5.36 22.21 18.40
CA ALA A 229 -6.67 22.72 18.00
C ALA A 229 -7.51 22.82 19.28
N PRO A 230 -8.21 23.93 19.50
CA PRO A 230 -9.12 24.11 20.64
C PRO A 230 -10.26 23.09 20.62
#